data_ff4a828a70a3f6a7090afdfd639d930d
#
_entry.id   ff4a828a70a3f6a7090afdfd639d930d
#
_cell.length_a   1.000
_cell.length_b   1.000
_cell.length_c   1.000
_cell.angle_alpha   90.00
_cell.angle_beta   90.00
_cell.angle_gamma   90.00
#
_symmetry.space_group_name_H-M   'P 1'
#
loop_
_entity.id
_entity.type
_entity.pdbx_description
1 polymer ?
#
loop_
_entity_poly.entity_id
_entity_poly.type
_entity_poly.pdbx_seq_one_letter_code
_entity_poly.pdbx_strand_id
1 'polypeptide(L)'
;SYRVHRFTLPRFAADKHDRLLSGWAVVRRTAGGYELLSAVHYPDDITPREKLRKVTATSLKGIGGCPFDHEDMVELGVGGANFNIMLNEILFPDPAPGRKPYEYCGRIWYVDENSHAIRLLDLNARKAKEHGWLISAILLLPLDRDFTPGTWMMEAAHPERQGSAAFAMPNILSRTGLEAYAATMTYLCERYSSEERGRIHHWIVHNEIQNGFYWANAGDRRMLSYMNLYQKSMRTVYNIARQYDPNAQVLVSMDHDWNRKSNKRSYEGRDLLNILVDFCRQEGDFQWAVAFHPYPQDINNPRTWEDDQATYRFDTPFLTPKNLEVLNAWVELPEVRYRGLPREIHFTEQGLNSPDYSEKSLLDQAAGMAYTWEKIRKMKNVKCYYYHLWADDHGEGGLRLGLRKFWDYADDPLGK
;
A
#
# COMPACT_ATOMS: atom_id res chain seq x y z
N SER A 1 1.43 40.67 -9.02
CA SER A 1 1.91 39.83 -10.14
C SER A 1 2.69 38.67 -9.57
N TYR A 2 2.23 37.44 -9.85
CA TYR A 2 2.99 36.23 -9.49
C TYR A 2 4.24 36.16 -10.38
N ARG A 3 5.43 36.10 -9.77
CA ARG A 3 6.67 35.83 -10.48
C ARG A 3 6.95 34.33 -10.43
N VAL A 4 7.07 33.71 -11.60
CA VAL A 4 7.56 32.34 -11.73
C VAL A 4 9.07 32.38 -11.79
N HIS A 5 9.72 31.72 -10.84
CA HIS A 5 11.18 31.55 -10.84
C HIS A 5 11.48 30.13 -11.33
N ARG A 6 12.38 30.01 -12.30
CA ARG A 6 12.84 28.72 -12.82
C ARG A 6 14.32 28.56 -12.56
N PHE A 7 14.71 27.44 -12.03
CA PHE A 7 16.11 27.05 -11.84
C PHE A 7 16.26 25.56 -12.03
N THR A 8 17.45 25.13 -12.40
CA THR A 8 17.78 23.72 -12.57
C THR A 8 18.85 23.34 -11.57
N LEU A 9 18.65 22.26 -10.87
CA LEU A 9 19.61 21.71 -9.91
C LEU A 9 19.89 20.24 -10.25
N PRO A 10 21.12 19.75 -10.03
CA PRO A 10 21.39 18.32 -10.08
C PRO A 10 20.49 17.57 -9.09
N ARG A 11 20.03 16.38 -9.45
CA ARG A 11 19.23 15.55 -8.54
C ARG A 11 19.97 15.25 -7.23
N PHE A 12 21.23 14.83 -7.33
CA PHE A 12 22.05 14.58 -6.15
C PHE A 12 22.80 15.85 -5.74
N ALA A 13 22.73 16.18 -4.46
CA ALA A 13 23.51 17.25 -3.85
C ALA A 13 25.01 16.90 -3.77
N ALA A 14 25.86 17.85 -3.41
CA ALA A 14 27.31 17.60 -3.25
C ALA A 14 27.61 16.53 -2.19
N ASP A 15 26.79 16.46 -1.15
CA ASP A 15 26.83 15.45 -0.08
C ASP A 15 26.07 14.14 -0.43
N LYS A 16 25.72 13.95 -1.72
CA LYS A 16 25.01 12.81 -2.29
C LYS A 16 23.54 12.67 -1.87
N HIS A 17 22.97 13.64 -1.14
CA HIS A 17 21.54 13.63 -0.84
C HIS A 17 20.69 13.67 -2.11
N ASP A 18 19.67 12.81 -2.20
CA ASP A 18 18.69 12.83 -3.29
C ASP A 18 17.65 13.93 -3.05
N ARG A 19 17.76 15.01 -3.81
CA ARG A 19 16.87 16.17 -3.71
C ARG A 19 15.41 15.86 -4.02
N LEU A 20 15.13 14.73 -4.67
CA LEU A 20 13.78 14.27 -4.95
C LEU A 20 12.99 13.92 -3.68
N LEU A 21 13.73 13.63 -2.59
CA LEU A 21 13.16 13.31 -1.28
C LEU A 21 12.95 14.56 -0.40
N SER A 22 13.37 15.73 -0.88
CA SER A 22 13.34 16.98 -0.10
C SER A 22 12.04 17.75 -0.29
N GLY A 23 11.57 18.35 0.81
CA GLY A 23 10.65 19.47 0.73
C GLY A 23 11.40 20.77 0.39
N TRP A 24 10.79 21.64 -0.39
CA TRP A 24 11.35 22.89 -0.88
C TRP A 24 10.55 24.07 -0.36
N ALA A 25 11.24 25.14 0.01
CA ALA A 25 10.60 26.39 0.39
C ALA A 25 11.35 27.59 -0.16
N VAL A 26 10.64 28.67 -0.43
CA VAL A 26 11.24 29.96 -0.73
C VAL A 26 11.60 30.64 0.59
N VAL A 27 12.84 31.08 0.70
CA VAL A 27 13.34 31.75 1.90
C VAL A 27 13.96 33.11 1.53
N ARG A 28 13.88 34.05 2.46
CA ARG A 28 14.61 35.32 2.42
C ARG A 28 15.77 35.27 3.40
N ARG A 29 16.97 35.58 2.95
CA ARG A 29 18.12 35.73 3.84
C ARG A 29 17.99 37.01 4.68
N THR A 30 18.15 36.86 5.97
CA THR A 30 18.14 37.96 6.95
C THR A 30 19.48 38.03 7.70
N ALA A 31 19.69 39.04 8.51
CA ALA A 31 20.90 39.15 9.34
C ALA A 31 20.99 38.01 10.39
N GLY A 32 19.85 37.45 10.84
CA GLY A 32 19.78 36.39 11.85
C GLY A 32 19.55 34.97 11.26
N GLY A 33 19.60 34.79 9.94
CA GLY A 33 19.35 33.47 9.32
C GLY A 33 18.43 33.55 8.09
N TYR A 34 17.44 32.69 8.05
CA TYR A 34 16.47 32.58 6.95
C TYR A 34 15.04 32.74 7.45
N GLU A 35 14.24 33.49 6.73
CA GLU A 35 12.80 33.67 6.93
C GLU A 35 12.05 32.90 5.83
N LEU A 36 11.11 32.05 6.19
CA LEU A 36 10.24 31.34 5.23
C LEU A 36 9.27 32.32 4.56
N LEU A 37 9.26 32.36 3.24
CA LEU A 37 8.31 33.14 2.42
C LEU A 37 7.23 32.27 1.77
N SER A 38 7.37 30.93 1.80
CA SER A 38 6.37 29.99 1.33
C SER A 38 6.21 28.83 2.30
N ALA A 39 5.11 28.09 2.18
CA ALA A 39 5.01 26.75 2.74
C ALA A 39 6.06 25.83 2.10
N VAL A 40 6.34 24.70 2.76
CA VAL A 40 7.14 23.63 2.18
C VAL A 40 6.33 22.95 1.08
N HIS A 41 6.95 22.67 -0.06
CA HIS A 41 6.35 21.98 -1.19
C HIS A 41 7.25 20.84 -1.65
N TYR A 42 6.69 19.67 -1.89
CA TYR A 42 7.43 18.52 -2.41
C TYR A 42 7.36 18.47 -3.94
N PRO A 43 8.32 17.80 -4.62
CA PRO A 43 8.18 17.49 -6.04
C PRO A 43 6.89 16.71 -6.30
N ASP A 44 6.11 17.13 -7.27
CA ASP A 44 4.80 16.57 -7.62
C ASP A 44 4.68 16.21 -9.11
N ASP A 45 5.63 16.67 -9.93
CA ASP A 45 5.71 16.33 -11.35
C ASP A 45 7.06 15.66 -11.64
N ILE A 46 7.02 14.35 -11.80
CA ILE A 46 8.21 13.50 -11.96
C ILE A 46 8.35 13.07 -13.40
N THR A 47 9.45 13.47 -14.03
CA THR A 47 9.78 13.04 -15.40
C THR A 47 10.26 11.58 -15.37
N PRO A 48 9.55 10.65 -16.03
CA PRO A 48 9.96 9.24 -16.06
C PRO A 48 11.20 9.04 -16.93
N ARG A 49 11.99 8.03 -16.58
CA ARG A 49 13.17 7.61 -17.37
C ARG A 49 12.75 6.92 -18.66
N GLU A 50 11.65 6.18 -18.62
CA GLU A 50 11.12 5.40 -19.73
C GLU A 50 9.65 5.69 -19.98
N LYS A 51 9.19 5.44 -21.21
CA LYS A 51 7.79 5.58 -21.61
C LYS A 51 7.11 4.22 -21.63
N LEU A 52 6.80 3.68 -20.45
CA LEU A 52 6.07 2.45 -20.35
C LEU A 52 4.59 2.66 -20.68
N ARG A 53 3.99 1.69 -21.37
CA ARG A 53 2.56 1.73 -21.68
C ARG A 53 1.72 1.55 -20.42
N LYS A 54 0.58 2.24 -20.36
CA LYS A 54 -0.41 1.96 -19.32
C LYS A 54 -0.98 0.56 -19.55
N VAL A 55 -0.95 -0.28 -18.53
CA VAL A 55 -1.64 -1.57 -18.52
C VAL A 55 -3.01 -1.38 -17.87
N THR A 56 -4.02 -1.99 -18.45
CA THR A 56 -5.37 -1.99 -17.92
C THR A 56 -5.74 -3.43 -17.58
N ALA A 57 -6.32 -3.64 -16.38
CA ALA A 57 -6.79 -4.96 -15.99
C ALA A 57 -7.83 -5.50 -16.99
N THR A 58 -7.73 -6.77 -17.33
CA THR A 58 -8.70 -7.47 -18.17
C THR A 58 -9.99 -7.77 -17.42
N SER A 59 -9.93 -7.77 -16.10
CA SER A 59 -11.06 -8.00 -15.19
C SER A 59 -10.88 -7.20 -13.91
N LEU A 60 -11.98 -6.83 -13.25
CA LEU A 60 -11.93 -6.28 -11.89
C LEU A 60 -11.62 -7.35 -10.85
N LYS A 61 -11.84 -8.63 -11.17
CA LYS A 61 -11.57 -9.74 -10.26
C LYS A 61 -10.08 -9.90 -10.00
N GLY A 62 -9.74 -10.20 -8.75
CA GLY A 62 -8.38 -10.53 -8.35
C GLY A 62 -8.38 -11.37 -7.09
N ILE A 63 -7.21 -11.84 -6.72
CA ILE A 63 -7.01 -12.68 -5.54
C ILE A 63 -5.81 -12.18 -4.73
N GLY A 64 -5.97 -12.12 -3.41
CA GLY A 64 -4.91 -11.98 -2.44
C GLY A 64 -4.46 -13.34 -1.90
N GLY A 65 -3.19 -13.46 -1.51
CA GLY A 65 -2.65 -14.66 -0.88
C GLY A 65 -2.64 -15.92 -1.77
N CYS A 66 -2.57 -15.76 -3.09
CA CYS A 66 -2.53 -16.88 -4.03
C CYS A 66 -1.12 -17.04 -4.61
N PRO A 67 -0.59 -18.28 -4.70
CA PRO A 67 0.58 -18.56 -5.52
C PRO A 67 0.32 -18.22 -6.99
N PHE A 68 1.16 -17.37 -7.59
CA PHE A 68 0.96 -16.88 -8.96
C PHE A 68 1.12 -17.93 -10.06
N ASP A 69 1.64 -19.11 -9.74
CA ASP A 69 1.75 -20.24 -10.66
C ASP A 69 0.53 -21.17 -10.64
N HIS A 70 -0.55 -20.77 -9.94
CA HIS A 70 -1.73 -21.60 -9.78
C HIS A 70 -2.69 -21.48 -10.98
N GLU A 71 -3.09 -22.59 -11.56
CA GLU A 71 -4.01 -22.63 -12.70
C GLU A 71 -5.39 -22.03 -12.38
N ASP A 72 -5.84 -22.12 -11.13
CA ASP A 72 -7.11 -21.55 -10.65
C ASP A 72 -7.24 -20.05 -10.96
N MET A 73 -6.15 -19.28 -10.90
CA MET A 73 -6.18 -17.85 -11.21
C MET A 73 -6.55 -17.58 -12.68
N VAL A 74 -6.07 -18.42 -13.58
CA VAL A 74 -6.40 -18.36 -15.01
C VAL A 74 -7.85 -18.77 -15.22
N GLU A 75 -8.30 -19.87 -14.62
CA GLU A 75 -9.65 -20.38 -14.72
C GLU A 75 -10.68 -19.37 -14.19
N LEU A 76 -10.39 -18.71 -13.05
CA LEU A 76 -11.24 -17.67 -12.47
C LEU A 76 -11.27 -16.38 -13.32
N GLY A 77 -10.39 -16.23 -14.30
CA GLY A 77 -10.30 -15.05 -15.15
C GLY A 77 -9.98 -13.79 -14.37
N VAL A 78 -8.98 -13.87 -13.47
CA VAL A 78 -8.54 -12.71 -12.68
C VAL A 78 -7.78 -11.71 -13.55
N GLY A 79 -7.89 -10.41 -13.23
CA GLY A 79 -7.16 -9.33 -13.87
C GLY A 79 -5.97 -8.84 -13.05
N GLY A 80 -5.78 -9.36 -11.84
CA GLY A 80 -4.67 -8.95 -10.98
C GLY A 80 -4.62 -9.70 -9.65
N ALA A 81 -3.57 -9.40 -8.89
CA ALA A 81 -3.36 -9.94 -7.56
C ALA A 81 -2.52 -9.02 -6.69
N ASN A 82 -2.54 -9.23 -5.39
CA ASN A 82 -1.65 -8.56 -4.46
C ASN A 82 -0.73 -9.54 -3.72
N PHE A 83 0.37 -9.02 -3.25
CA PHE A 83 1.29 -9.73 -2.37
C PHE A 83 2.06 -8.76 -1.48
N ASN A 84 2.64 -9.29 -0.41
CA ASN A 84 3.43 -8.52 0.55
C ASN A 84 4.90 -8.47 0.12
N ILE A 85 5.52 -7.29 0.29
CA ILE A 85 6.98 -7.12 0.20
C ILE A 85 7.51 -6.77 1.59
N MET A 86 8.33 -7.66 2.14
CA MET A 86 9.04 -7.42 3.39
C MET A 86 10.30 -6.60 3.08
N LEU A 87 10.25 -5.31 3.40
CA LEU A 87 11.29 -4.34 3.01
C LEU A 87 12.67 -4.68 3.57
N ASN A 88 12.73 -5.36 4.72
CA ASN A 88 13.97 -5.80 5.37
C ASN A 88 14.67 -6.97 4.66
N GLU A 89 14.01 -7.63 3.70
CA GLU A 89 14.55 -8.78 2.97
C GLU A 89 15.18 -8.41 1.60
N ILE A 90 15.13 -7.13 1.23
CA ILE A 90 15.51 -6.67 -0.11
C ILE A 90 16.96 -6.19 -0.15
N LEU A 91 17.30 -5.19 0.66
CA LEU A 91 18.65 -4.64 0.74
C LEU A 91 19.21 -4.78 2.15
N PHE A 92 20.54 -4.98 2.21
CA PHE A 92 21.28 -5.17 3.46
C PHE A 92 22.42 -4.15 3.53
N PRO A 93 22.79 -3.67 4.75
CA PRO A 93 23.89 -2.71 4.90
C PRO A 93 25.28 -3.37 4.74
N ASP A 94 25.37 -4.68 4.97
CA ASP A 94 26.64 -5.40 5.05
C ASP A 94 26.82 -6.42 3.93
N PRO A 95 28.07 -6.61 3.42
CA PRO A 95 28.37 -7.65 2.48
C PRO A 95 28.20 -9.04 3.10
N ALA A 96 27.78 -10.01 2.29
CA ALA A 96 27.76 -11.42 2.65
C ALA A 96 27.95 -12.28 1.38
N PRO A 97 28.31 -13.58 1.52
CA PRO A 97 28.40 -14.48 0.37
C PRO A 97 27.11 -14.47 -0.46
N GLY A 98 27.25 -14.33 -1.79
CA GLY A 98 26.12 -14.27 -2.71
C GLY A 98 25.48 -12.91 -2.90
N ARG A 99 25.75 -11.93 -2.03
CA ARG A 99 25.22 -10.56 -2.15
C ARG A 99 26.03 -9.75 -3.16
N LYS A 100 25.31 -8.98 -3.98
CA LYS A 100 25.88 -8.02 -4.94
C LYS A 100 25.79 -6.59 -4.39
N PRO A 101 26.78 -5.72 -4.65
CA PRO A 101 26.71 -4.32 -4.25
C PRO A 101 25.66 -3.56 -5.07
N TYR A 102 24.96 -2.63 -4.40
CA TYR A 102 24.00 -1.70 -4.98
C TYR A 102 24.24 -0.32 -4.38
N GLU A 103 24.62 0.67 -5.19
CA GLU A 103 24.94 2.02 -4.73
C GLU A 103 23.70 2.92 -4.79
N TYR A 104 23.43 3.62 -3.68
CA TYR A 104 22.44 4.68 -3.61
C TYR A 104 22.89 5.79 -2.64
N CYS A 105 22.81 7.04 -3.06
CA CYS A 105 23.24 8.23 -2.28
C CYS A 105 24.67 8.17 -1.75
N GLY A 106 25.58 7.52 -2.48
CA GLY A 106 26.99 7.36 -2.09
C GLY A 106 27.22 6.28 -1.01
N ARG A 107 26.19 5.57 -0.60
CA ARG A 107 26.28 4.38 0.28
C ARG A 107 26.13 3.12 -0.56
N ILE A 108 26.91 2.10 -0.24
CA ILE A 108 26.80 0.78 -0.83
C ILE A 108 25.88 -0.06 0.06
N TRP A 109 24.84 -0.57 -0.56
CA TRP A 109 23.92 -1.59 -0.04
C TRP A 109 24.24 -2.92 -0.71
N TYR A 110 23.68 -3.99 -0.22
CA TYR A 110 23.90 -5.32 -0.76
C TYR A 110 22.57 -6.04 -0.97
N VAL A 111 22.45 -6.76 -2.08
CA VAL A 111 21.25 -7.53 -2.42
C VAL A 111 21.62 -8.98 -2.73
N ASP A 112 20.85 -9.92 -2.18
CA ASP A 112 20.90 -11.32 -2.60
C ASP A 112 19.80 -11.58 -3.62
N GLU A 113 20.17 -11.53 -4.90
CA GLU A 113 19.22 -11.78 -6.00
C GLU A 113 18.74 -13.24 -6.05
N ASN A 114 19.35 -14.15 -5.30
CA ASN A 114 18.94 -15.54 -5.16
C ASN A 114 18.16 -15.81 -3.88
N SER A 115 17.90 -14.78 -3.07
CA SER A 115 17.06 -14.91 -1.88
C SER A 115 15.66 -15.42 -2.23
N HIS A 116 15.01 -16.04 -1.27
CA HIS A 116 13.60 -16.48 -1.45
C HIS A 116 12.71 -15.31 -1.84
N ALA A 117 12.85 -14.17 -1.16
CA ALA A 117 12.07 -12.96 -1.42
C ALA A 117 12.19 -12.49 -2.87
N ILE A 118 13.41 -12.29 -3.37
CA ILE A 118 13.62 -11.82 -4.76
C ILE A 118 13.14 -12.84 -5.79
N ARG A 119 13.40 -14.15 -5.57
CA ARG A 119 12.93 -15.19 -6.50
C ARG A 119 11.41 -15.27 -6.56
N LEU A 120 10.71 -15.08 -5.43
CA LEU A 120 9.26 -15.05 -5.40
C LEU A 120 8.71 -13.82 -6.12
N LEU A 121 9.29 -12.65 -5.91
CA LEU A 121 8.93 -11.44 -6.64
C LEU A 121 9.14 -11.56 -8.14
N ASP A 122 10.30 -12.14 -8.56
CA ASP A 122 10.60 -12.41 -9.97
C ASP A 122 9.59 -13.37 -10.60
N LEU A 123 9.21 -14.43 -9.88
CA LEU A 123 8.18 -15.38 -10.33
C LEU A 123 6.85 -14.67 -10.52
N ASN A 124 6.40 -13.92 -9.51
CA ASN A 124 5.12 -13.23 -9.54
C ASN A 124 5.06 -12.19 -10.67
N ALA A 125 6.12 -11.39 -10.83
CA ALA A 125 6.20 -10.38 -11.89
C ALA A 125 6.16 -11.02 -13.29
N ARG A 126 6.89 -12.13 -13.49
CA ARG A 126 6.90 -12.88 -14.75
C ARG A 126 5.52 -13.47 -15.06
N LYS A 127 4.88 -14.15 -14.10
CA LYS A 127 3.56 -14.75 -14.28
C LYS A 127 2.49 -13.71 -14.54
N ALA A 128 2.52 -12.60 -13.83
CA ALA A 128 1.60 -11.50 -14.07
C ALA A 128 1.77 -10.92 -15.50
N LYS A 129 3.02 -10.78 -15.98
CA LYS A 129 3.31 -10.37 -17.35
C LYS A 129 2.74 -11.36 -18.38
N GLU A 130 2.98 -12.67 -18.17
CA GLU A 130 2.52 -13.74 -19.06
C GLU A 130 1.00 -13.73 -19.24
N HIS A 131 0.25 -13.40 -18.19
CA HIS A 131 -1.21 -13.40 -18.18
C HIS A 131 -1.86 -12.01 -18.30
N GLY A 132 -1.07 -10.94 -18.33
CA GLY A 132 -1.58 -9.57 -18.38
C GLY A 132 -2.25 -9.11 -17.08
N TRP A 133 -1.85 -9.66 -15.93
CA TRP A 133 -2.37 -9.29 -14.62
C TRP A 133 -1.70 -8.03 -14.07
N LEU A 134 -2.48 -7.22 -13.37
CA LEU A 134 -1.94 -6.12 -12.57
C LEU A 134 -1.45 -6.63 -11.21
N ILE A 135 -0.28 -6.17 -10.82
CA ILE A 135 0.28 -6.46 -9.50
C ILE A 135 0.13 -5.24 -8.59
N SER A 136 -0.40 -5.48 -7.40
CA SER A 136 -0.40 -4.55 -6.27
C SER A 136 0.51 -5.12 -5.18
N ALA A 137 1.51 -4.37 -4.75
CA ALA A 137 2.45 -4.79 -3.72
C ALA A 137 2.25 -4.00 -2.44
N ILE A 138 2.05 -4.69 -1.32
CA ILE A 138 1.91 -4.11 0.01
C ILE A 138 3.31 -4.01 0.63
N LEU A 139 3.75 -2.80 0.97
CA LEU A 139 5.07 -2.52 1.52
C LEU A 139 5.04 -2.62 3.05
N LEU A 140 5.70 -3.62 3.58
CA LEU A 140 5.73 -3.91 5.01
C LEU A 140 7.16 -3.92 5.56
N LEU A 141 7.34 -3.35 6.74
CA LEU A 141 8.61 -3.41 7.47
C LEU A 141 8.37 -4.18 8.78
N PRO A 142 8.65 -5.50 8.83
CA PRO A 142 8.38 -6.31 10.00
C PRO A 142 9.07 -5.76 11.25
N LEU A 143 8.38 -5.82 12.39
CA LEU A 143 8.98 -5.66 13.70
C LEU A 143 9.36 -7.06 14.21
N ASP A 144 10.64 -7.40 14.12
CA ASP A 144 11.13 -8.62 14.72
C ASP A 144 10.98 -8.54 16.26
N ARG A 145 10.32 -9.53 16.85
CA ARG A 145 10.16 -9.61 18.31
C ARG A 145 11.49 -9.84 19.02
N ASP A 146 12.44 -10.48 18.34
CA ASP A 146 13.79 -10.74 18.81
C ASP A 146 14.79 -9.64 18.41
N PHE A 147 14.31 -8.43 18.34
CA PHE A 147 15.01 -7.27 17.84
C PHE A 147 16.33 -7.03 18.61
N THR A 148 17.44 -7.42 18.00
CA THR A 148 18.77 -7.22 18.59
C THR A 148 19.21 -5.77 18.39
N PRO A 149 19.52 -5.02 19.45
CA PRO A 149 20.10 -3.70 19.32
C PRO A 149 21.34 -3.71 18.42
N GLY A 150 21.43 -2.73 17.50
CA GLY A 150 22.54 -2.61 16.55
C GLY A 150 22.34 -3.31 15.22
N THR A 151 21.20 -3.99 14.97
CA THR A 151 20.85 -4.45 13.62
C THR A 151 20.41 -3.26 12.75
N TRP A 152 20.57 -3.38 11.43
CA TRP A 152 20.18 -2.31 10.51
C TRP A 152 18.67 -1.99 10.56
N MET A 153 17.84 -2.92 11.01
CA MET A 153 16.42 -2.69 11.27
C MET A 153 16.18 -1.57 12.28
N MET A 154 17.11 -1.38 13.25
CA MET A 154 17.07 -0.24 14.19
C MET A 154 17.11 1.10 13.45
N GLU A 155 17.90 1.19 12.39
CA GLU A 155 18.04 2.41 11.59
C GLU A 155 16.91 2.58 10.60
N ALA A 156 16.40 1.48 10.02
CA ALA A 156 15.36 1.47 9.00
C ALA A 156 13.96 1.71 9.56
N ALA A 157 13.68 1.22 10.78
CA ALA A 157 12.38 1.35 11.42
C ALA A 157 12.27 2.64 12.24
N HIS A 158 11.04 3.18 12.34
CA HIS A 158 10.79 4.40 13.12
C HIS A 158 11.32 4.30 14.55
N PRO A 159 12.06 5.32 15.07
CA PRO A 159 12.75 5.22 16.36
C PRO A 159 11.81 5.08 17.56
N GLU A 160 10.60 5.64 17.48
CA GLU A 160 9.60 5.55 18.56
C GLU A 160 8.65 4.36 18.44
N ARG A 161 8.92 3.42 17.52
CA ARG A 161 8.13 2.19 17.39
C ARG A 161 8.11 1.40 18.70
N GLN A 162 7.06 0.65 18.92
CA GLN A 162 6.88 -0.18 20.10
C GLN A 162 6.77 -1.66 19.72
N GLY A 163 7.47 -2.53 20.41
CA GLY A 163 7.66 -3.94 20.07
C GLY A 163 6.43 -4.87 20.14
N SER A 164 5.23 -4.33 20.41
CA SER A 164 3.97 -5.12 20.39
C SER A 164 3.23 -5.08 19.06
N ALA A 165 3.80 -4.42 18.05
CA ALA A 165 3.21 -4.30 16.72
C ALA A 165 3.75 -5.37 15.76
N ALA A 166 3.05 -5.62 14.66
CA ALA A 166 3.52 -6.52 13.61
C ALA A 166 4.54 -5.82 12.69
N PHE A 167 4.28 -4.54 12.35
CA PHE A 167 5.07 -3.80 11.39
C PHE A 167 5.36 -2.38 11.86
N ALA A 168 6.53 -1.87 11.47
CA ALA A 168 6.96 -0.51 11.73
C ALA A 168 6.72 0.40 10.52
N MET A 169 6.55 1.69 10.78
CA MET A 169 6.75 2.72 9.77
C MET A 169 8.26 2.86 9.50
N PRO A 170 8.71 3.07 8.24
CA PRO A 170 10.10 3.39 7.94
C PRO A 170 10.56 4.66 8.67
N ASN A 171 11.82 4.71 9.02
CA ASN A 171 12.43 5.86 9.69
C ASN A 171 12.73 6.99 8.69
N ILE A 172 11.72 7.75 8.34
CA ILE A 172 11.87 8.93 7.48
C ILE A 172 12.34 10.20 8.22
N LEU A 173 12.56 10.10 9.53
CA LEU A 173 13.02 11.23 10.36
C LEU A 173 14.53 11.43 10.30
N SER A 174 15.29 10.37 10.07
CA SER A 174 16.74 10.44 9.91
C SER A 174 17.12 10.32 8.43
N ARG A 175 18.24 10.94 8.06
CA ARG A 175 18.79 10.80 6.72
C ARG A 175 19.11 9.34 6.38
N THR A 176 19.74 8.61 7.30
CA THR A 176 20.09 7.20 7.11
C THR A 176 18.87 6.32 6.90
N GLY A 177 17.82 6.50 7.71
CA GLY A 177 16.58 5.73 7.56
C GLY A 177 15.83 6.06 6.27
N LEU A 178 15.72 7.35 5.92
CA LEU A 178 15.12 7.77 4.66
C LEU A 178 15.89 7.24 3.44
N GLU A 179 17.22 7.30 3.46
CA GLU A 179 18.07 6.76 2.39
C GLU A 179 17.98 5.24 2.29
N ALA A 180 17.87 4.50 3.42
CA ALA A 180 17.63 3.05 3.42
C ALA A 180 16.30 2.68 2.76
N TYR A 181 15.23 3.39 3.13
CA TYR A 181 13.91 3.19 2.53
C TYR A 181 13.91 3.53 1.04
N ALA A 182 14.48 4.68 0.69
CA ALA A 182 14.57 5.12 -0.69
C ALA A 182 15.46 4.20 -1.55
N ALA A 183 16.57 3.70 -1.02
CA ALA A 183 17.41 2.71 -1.71
C ALA A 183 16.64 1.44 -2.03
N THR A 184 15.91 0.90 -1.04
CA THR A 184 15.08 -0.30 -1.21
C THR A 184 14.00 -0.08 -2.27
N MET A 185 13.29 1.04 -2.21
CA MET A 185 12.26 1.37 -3.20
C MET A 185 12.85 1.60 -4.58
N THR A 186 14.02 2.24 -4.68
CA THR A 186 14.71 2.46 -5.95
C THR A 186 15.10 1.13 -6.60
N TYR A 187 15.69 0.21 -5.83
CA TYR A 187 16.03 -1.12 -6.33
C TYR A 187 14.79 -1.89 -6.83
N LEU A 188 13.71 -1.89 -6.04
CA LEU A 188 12.46 -2.56 -6.42
C LEU A 188 11.85 -1.97 -7.69
N CYS A 189 11.76 -0.64 -7.77
CA CYS A 189 11.21 0.03 -8.94
C CYS A 189 12.09 -0.16 -10.18
N GLU A 190 13.41 -0.12 -10.04
CA GLU A 190 14.36 -0.38 -11.13
C GLU A 190 14.22 -1.80 -11.65
N ARG A 191 14.04 -2.80 -10.76
CA ARG A 191 13.90 -4.20 -11.13
C ARG A 191 12.53 -4.53 -11.72
N TYR A 192 11.45 -3.96 -11.18
CA TYR A 192 10.07 -4.33 -11.50
C TYR A 192 9.29 -3.22 -12.22
N SER A 193 9.94 -2.48 -13.10
CA SER A 193 9.32 -1.51 -13.99
C SER A 193 9.84 -1.69 -15.42
N SER A 194 9.77 -2.92 -15.95
CA SER A 194 10.24 -3.21 -17.32
C SER A 194 9.30 -4.13 -18.07
N GLU A 195 9.28 -3.98 -19.39
CA GLU A 195 8.57 -4.90 -20.28
C GLU A 195 9.22 -6.29 -20.29
N GLU A 196 10.49 -6.39 -19.93
CA GLU A 196 11.24 -7.65 -19.92
C GLU A 196 10.96 -8.49 -18.67
N ARG A 197 11.12 -7.91 -17.49
CA ARG A 197 11.03 -8.63 -16.21
C ARG A 197 9.62 -8.68 -15.63
N GLY A 198 8.72 -7.83 -16.11
CA GLY A 198 7.41 -7.61 -15.52
C GLY A 198 7.38 -6.38 -14.61
N ARG A 199 6.19 -6.04 -14.12
CA ARG A 199 5.95 -4.75 -13.46
C ARG A 199 5.16 -4.92 -12.18
N ILE A 200 5.50 -4.13 -11.17
CA ILE A 200 4.60 -3.82 -10.06
C ILE A 200 3.90 -2.51 -10.40
N HIS A 201 2.60 -2.57 -10.54
CA HIS A 201 1.78 -1.45 -11.03
C HIS A 201 1.32 -0.53 -9.91
N HIS A 202 1.00 -1.12 -8.75
CA HIS A 202 0.45 -0.43 -7.60
C HIS A 202 1.31 -0.71 -6.36
N TRP A 203 1.69 0.36 -5.67
CA TRP A 203 2.48 0.33 -4.45
C TRP A 203 1.58 0.72 -3.28
N ILE A 204 1.13 -0.25 -2.51
CA ILE A 204 0.30 -0.03 -1.33
C ILE A 204 1.26 0.31 -0.18
N VAL A 205 1.18 1.55 0.29
CA VAL A 205 2.13 2.07 1.29
C VAL A 205 1.64 1.70 2.68
N HIS A 206 2.26 0.68 3.24
CA HIS A 206 1.91 0.02 4.49
C HIS A 206 0.52 -0.63 4.44
N ASN A 207 0.05 -1.18 5.57
CA ASN A 207 -1.26 -1.81 5.67
C ASN A 207 -2.16 -1.05 6.66
N GLU A 208 -3.44 -0.98 6.37
CA GLU A 208 -4.54 -0.54 7.26
C GLU A 208 -4.15 0.55 8.27
N ILE A 209 -3.81 1.73 7.78
CA ILE A 209 -3.20 2.80 8.58
C ILE A 209 -4.08 3.38 9.69
N GLN A 210 -5.38 3.05 9.72
CA GLN A 210 -6.22 3.34 10.89
C GLN A 210 -5.71 2.60 12.13
N ASN A 211 -5.24 1.36 11.95
CA ASN A 211 -4.56 0.57 12.96
C ASN A 211 -3.03 0.77 12.91
N GLY A 212 -2.61 2.02 12.70
CA GLY A 212 -1.21 2.39 12.50
C GLY A 212 -0.27 1.95 13.60
N PHE A 213 -0.75 1.84 14.84
CA PHE A 213 0.05 1.28 15.93
C PHE A 213 0.43 -0.19 15.70
N TYR A 214 -0.36 -0.96 14.97
CA TYR A 214 -0.10 -2.37 14.68
C TYR A 214 0.58 -2.57 13.31
N TRP A 215 0.10 -1.87 12.27
CA TRP A 215 0.48 -2.10 10.88
C TRP A 215 1.56 -1.15 10.32
N ALA A 216 1.74 0.01 10.93
CA ALA A 216 2.73 1.02 10.52
C ALA A 216 3.19 1.82 11.74
N ASN A 217 3.82 1.12 12.69
CA ASN A 217 4.10 1.62 14.02
C ASN A 217 5.16 2.72 14.01
N ALA A 218 4.73 3.92 14.41
CA ALA A 218 5.58 5.09 14.64
C ALA A 218 5.53 5.55 16.11
N GLY A 219 5.14 4.66 17.03
CA GLY A 219 4.85 4.97 18.44
C GLY A 219 3.42 5.51 18.63
N ASP A 220 3.14 5.91 19.86
CA ASP A 220 1.82 6.47 20.22
C ASP A 220 1.75 7.94 19.80
N ARG A 221 1.01 8.24 18.75
CA ARG A 221 0.99 9.56 18.11
C ARG A 221 -0.40 10.14 17.97
N ARG A 222 -0.50 11.46 18.00
CA ARG A 222 -1.71 12.16 17.56
C ARG A 222 -1.86 12.01 16.04
N MET A 223 -3.09 11.92 15.57
CA MET A 223 -3.47 11.68 14.18
C MET A 223 -2.73 12.58 13.17
N LEU A 224 -2.69 13.89 13.41
CA LEU A 224 -2.00 14.84 12.53
C LEU A 224 -0.49 14.55 12.42
N SER A 225 0.16 14.26 13.55
CA SER A 225 1.59 13.93 13.58
C SER A 225 1.87 12.59 12.89
N TYR A 226 0.99 11.61 13.05
CA TYR A 226 1.06 10.33 12.38
C TYR A 226 0.92 10.50 10.85
N MET A 227 -0.08 11.25 10.40
CA MET A 227 -0.32 11.49 8.98
C MET A 227 0.77 12.34 8.32
N ASN A 228 1.42 13.24 9.06
CA ASN A 228 2.59 13.97 8.54
C ASN A 228 3.76 13.03 8.19
N LEU A 229 3.98 11.97 8.99
CA LEU A 229 4.96 10.93 8.65
C LEU A 229 4.48 10.07 7.49
N TYR A 230 3.25 9.60 7.58
CA TYR A 230 2.70 8.68 6.59
C TYR A 230 2.68 9.27 5.18
N GLN A 231 2.21 10.52 5.00
CA GLN A 231 2.18 11.16 3.69
C GLN A 231 3.58 11.35 3.09
N LYS A 232 4.62 11.58 3.93
CA LYS A 232 6.01 11.64 3.48
C LYS A 232 6.54 10.29 3.03
N SER A 233 6.14 9.21 3.73
CA SER A 233 6.41 7.84 3.28
C SER A 233 5.78 7.58 1.90
N MET A 234 4.51 7.94 1.71
CA MET A 234 3.83 7.83 0.40
C MET A 234 4.54 8.63 -0.70
N ARG A 235 4.94 9.89 -0.41
CA ARG A 235 5.67 10.73 -1.38
C ARG A 235 7.01 10.15 -1.78
N THR A 236 7.72 9.55 -0.83
CA THR A 236 8.98 8.85 -1.10
C THR A 236 8.77 7.74 -2.12
N VAL A 237 7.76 6.90 -1.90
CA VAL A 237 7.43 5.82 -2.86
C VAL A 237 6.96 6.38 -4.20
N TYR A 238 6.07 7.37 -4.19
CA TYR A 238 5.57 8.01 -5.42
C TYR A 238 6.70 8.61 -6.26
N ASN A 239 7.55 9.43 -5.65
CA ASN A 239 8.63 10.12 -6.35
C ASN A 239 9.63 9.15 -6.96
N ILE A 240 9.87 8.02 -6.30
CA ILE A 240 10.75 6.98 -6.82
C ILE A 240 10.05 6.16 -7.91
N ALA A 241 8.88 5.63 -7.65
CA ALA A 241 8.18 4.75 -8.60
C ALA A 241 7.88 5.46 -9.93
N ARG A 242 7.48 6.72 -9.88
CA ARG A 242 7.16 7.53 -11.07
C ARG A 242 8.36 7.81 -11.98
N GLN A 243 9.59 7.67 -11.48
CA GLN A 243 10.78 7.79 -12.32
C GLN A 243 10.97 6.59 -13.24
N TYR A 244 10.53 5.42 -12.80
CA TYR A 244 10.70 4.15 -13.54
C TYR A 244 9.45 3.78 -14.33
N ASP A 245 8.26 4.01 -13.77
CA ASP A 245 6.99 3.79 -14.47
C ASP A 245 6.10 5.04 -14.37
N PRO A 246 5.83 5.74 -15.49
CA PRO A 246 4.94 6.90 -15.51
C PRO A 246 3.50 6.57 -15.11
N ASN A 247 3.12 5.31 -15.08
CA ASN A 247 1.79 4.84 -14.72
C ASN A 247 1.71 4.24 -13.32
N ALA A 248 2.86 4.12 -12.61
CA ALA A 248 2.88 3.60 -11.26
C ALA A 248 1.95 4.42 -10.34
N GLN A 249 1.17 3.73 -9.52
CA GLN A 249 0.31 4.36 -8.53
C GLN A 249 0.77 4.01 -7.12
N VAL A 250 0.62 4.96 -6.20
CA VAL A 250 0.74 4.70 -4.77
C VAL A 250 -0.64 4.74 -4.14
N LEU A 251 -0.88 3.83 -3.21
CA LEU A 251 -2.18 3.66 -2.58
C LEU A 251 -2.08 3.79 -1.07
N VAL A 252 -3.02 4.50 -0.47
CA VAL A 252 -3.25 4.51 0.96
C VAL A 252 -4.11 3.32 1.36
N SER A 253 -3.63 2.49 2.28
CA SER A 253 -4.36 1.29 2.71
C SER A 253 -5.24 1.57 3.92
N MET A 254 -6.51 1.20 3.82
CA MET A 254 -7.56 1.50 4.78
C MET A 254 -8.40 0.25 5.06
N ASP A 255 -8.77 0.02 6.32
CA ASP A 255 -9.75 -0.98 6.72
C ASP A 255 -11.19 -0.43 6.68
N HIS A 256 -12.16 -1.20 7.15
CA HIS A 256 -13.58 -0.86 7.16
C HIS A 256 -13.99 0.16 8.23
N ASP A 257 -13.13 0.50 9.18
CA ASP A 257 -13.40 1.49 10.23
C ASP A 257 -13.36 2.91 9.65
N TRP A 258 -14.54 3.47 9.30
CA TRP A 258 -14.63 4.74 8.60
C TRP A 258 -14.71 5.95 9.53
N ASN A 259 -15.73 5.99 10.37
CA ASN A 259 -15.94 7.11 11.31
C ASN A 259 -16.00 6.57 12.75
N ARG A 260 -15.11 5.65 13.05
CA ARG A 260 -14.91 5.06 14.38
C ARG A 260 -13.47 4.63 14.58
N LYS A 261 -13.13 4.31 15.81
CA LYS A 261 -11.87 3.69 16.21
C LYS A 261 -12.13 2.24 16.61
N SER A 262 -11.36 1.30 16.10
CA SER A 262 -11.41 -0.10 16.54
C SER A 262 -10.91 -0.26 17.98
N ASN A 263 -9.97 0.60 18.40
CA ASN A 263 -9.39 0.59 19.74
C ASN A 263 -8.84 1.98 20.13
N LYS A 264 -8.31 2.12 21.35
CA LYS A 264 -7.80 3.39 21.88
C LYS A 264 -6.60 3.97 21.12
N ARG A 265 -5.86 3.14 20.37
CA ARG A 265 -4.66 3.51 19.60
C ARG A 265 -4.91 3.58 18.09
N SER A 266 -6.14 3.32 17.65
CA SER A 266 -6.54 3.46 16.25
C SER A 266 -7.09 4.86 15.97
N TYR A 267 -7.25 5.16 14.69
CA TYR A 267 -7.74 6.43 14.17
C TYR A 267 -9.01 6.21 13.34
N GLU A 268 -9.84 7.24 13.22
CA GLU A 268 -10.95 7.25 12.28
C GLU A 268 -10.45 7.37 10.84
N GLY A 269 -10.84 6.42 9.97
CA GLY A 269 -10.34 6.33 8.60
C GLY A 269 -10.66 7.55 7.75
N ARG A 270 -11.89 8.08 7.84
CA ARG A 270 -12.30 9.28 7.12
C ARG A 270 -11.41 10.48 7.48
N ASP A 271 -11.10 10.65 8.75
CA ASP A 271 -10.32 11.80 9.20
C ASP A 271 -8.87 11.69 8.75
N LEU A 272 -8.29 10.47 8.74
CA LEU A 272 -6.95 10.25 8.15
C LEU A 272 -6.92 10.64 6.67
N LEU A 273 -7.92 10.24 5.89
CA LEU A 273 -7.99 10.58 4.47
C LEU A 273 -8.21 12.07 4.23
N ASN A 274 -9.03 12.74 5.04
CA ASN A 274 -9.21 14.19 4.97
C ASN A 274 -7.90 14.93 5.28
N ILE A 275 -7.15 14.51 6.30
CA ILE A 275 -5.82 15.06 6.63
C ILE A 275 -4.83 14.82 5.49
N LEU A 276 -4.87 13.65 4.83
CA LEU A 276 -4.03 13.39 3.66
C LEU A 276 -4.34 14.37 2.52
N VAL A 277 -5.61 14.64 2.25
CA VAL A 277 -6.05 15.64 1.26
C VAL A 277 -5.53 17.03 1.64
N ASP A 278 -5.60 17.41 2.91
CA ASP A 278 -5.10 18.73 3.38
C ASP A 278 -3.58 18.86 3.22
N PHE A 279 -2.79 17.83 3.55
CA PHE A 279 -1.35 17.81 3.27
C PHE A 279 -1.05 17.90 1.77
N CYS A 280 -1.81 17.19 0.94
CA CYS A 280 -1.65 17.28 -0.51
C CYS A 280 -1.87 18.70 -1.02
N ARG A 281 -2.90 19.38 -0.55
CA ARG A 281 -3.19 20.77 -0.94
C ARG A 281 -2.12 21.76 -0.52
N GLN A 282 -1.53 21.57 0.65
CA GLN A 282 -0.56 22.50 1.21
C GLN A 282 0.87 22.25 0.70
N GLU A 283 1.26 20.99 0.54
CA GLU A 283 2.64 20.57 0.28
C GLU A 283 2.86 20.03 -1.14
N GLY A 284 1.88 20.17 -2.03
CA GLY A 284 1.87 19.64 -3.40
C GLY A 284 1.07 18.35 -3.50
N ASP A 285 0.10 18.33 -4.39
CA ASP A 285 -0.72 17.14 -4.62
C ASP A 285 -0.01 16.17 -5.57
N PHE A 286 -0.23 14.89 -5.37
CA PHE A 286 0.29 13.81 -6.21
C PHE A 286 -0.79 12.75 -6.45
N GLN A 287 -0.59 11.94 -7.48
CA GLN A 287 -1.56 10.92 -7.85
C GLN A 287 -1.47 9.72 -6.90
N TRP A 288 -2.42 9.65 -5.97
CA TRP A 288 -2.62 8.49 -5.09
C TRP A 288 -4.04 7.94 -5.25
N ALA A 289 -4.23 6.68 -4.90
CA ALA A 289 -5.50 5.98 -4.90
C ALA A 289 -5.78 5.38 -3.50
N VAL A 290 -6.99 4.88 -3.28
CA VAL A 290 -7.37 4.24 -2.03
C VAL A 290 -7.34 2.73 -2.22
N ALA A 291 -6.51 2.04 -1.43
CA ALA A 291 -6.60 0.60 -1.20
C ALA A 291 -7.51 0.40 0.01
N PHE A 292 -8.66 -0.20 -0.19
CA PHE A 292 -9.68 -0.30 0.86
C PHE A 292 -10.06 -1.76 1.10
N HIS A 293 -10.22 -2.12 2.38
CA HIS A 293 -10.53 -3.48 2.84
C HIS A 293 -11.94 -3.52 3.45
N PRO A 294 -13.01 -3.66 2.65
CA PRO A 294 -14.38 -3.59 3.13
C PRO A 294 -14.84 -4.92 3.73
N TYR A 295 -14.28 -5.32 4.85
CA TYR A 295 -14.79 -6.45 5.59
C TYR A 295 -16.20 -6.18 6.14
N PRO A 296 -17.02 -7.22 6.44
CA PRO A 296 -18.26 -7.06 7.17
C PRO A 296 -18.07 -6.37 8.52
N GLN A 297 -19.10 -5.71 9.02
CA GLN A 297 -19.08 -5.10 10.37
C GLN A 297 -18.75 -6.14 11.45
N ASP A 298 -19.33 -7.33 11.35
CA ASP A 298 -18.91 -8.53 12.07
C ASP A 298 -18.26 -9.49 11.07
N ILE A 299 -16.95 -9.69 11.19
CA ILE A 299 -16.19 -10.55 10.28
C ILE A 299 -16.69 -12.00 10.27
N ASN A 300 -17.39 -12.44 11.30
CA ASN A 300 -17.99 -13.78 11.38
C ASN A 300 -19.31 -13.89 10.64
N ASN A 301 -19.95 -12.79 10.24
CA ASN A 301 -21.21 -12.79 9.51
C ASN A 301 -20.99 -12.42 8.03
N PRO A 302 -21.01 -13.39 7.09
CA PRO A 302 -20.86 -13.10 5.66
C PRO A 302 -22.05 -12.37 5.04
N ARG A 303 -23.17 -12.25 5.74
CA ARG A 303 -24.38 -11.58 5.29
C ARG A 303 -24.27 -10.07 5.46
N THR A 304 -23.40 -9.47 4.68
CA THR A 304 -23.04 -8.04 4.80
C THR A 304 -24.24 -7.09 4.66
N TRP A 305 -25.32 -7.51 4.05
CA TRP A 305 -26.56 -6.72 3.98
C TRP A 305 -27.24 -6.52 5.35
N GLU A 306 -26.89 -7.33 6.34
CA GLU A 306 -27.37 -7.23 7.72
C GLU A 306 -26.56 -6.23 8.57
N ASP A 307 -25.46 -5.69 8.07
CA ASP A 307 -24.60 -4.73 8.77
C ASP A 307 -25.38 -3.48 9.13
N ASP A 308 -25.91 -3.40 10.35
CA ASP A 308 -26.85 -2.35 10.79
C ASP A 308 -26.19 -0.99 11.02
N GLN A 309 -24.88 -0.96 11.41
CA GLN A 309 -24.12 0.27 11.58
C GLN A 309 -23.50 0.79 10.25
N ALA A 310 -23.56 0.03 9.18
CA ALA A 310 -23.16 0.48 7.85
C ALA A 310 -24.29 1.24 7.19
N THR A 311 -24.30 2.57 7.34
CA THR A 311 -25.31 3.49 6.80
C THR A 311 -24.83 4.17 5.51
N TYR A 312 -25.74 4.74 4.71
CA TYR A 312 -25.39 5.46 3.47
C TYR A 312 -25.08 6.94 3.69
N ARG A 313 -24.46 7.27 4.82
CA ARG A 313 -24.11 8.64 5.22
C ARG A 313 -22.57 8.76 5.33
N PHE A 314 -22.03 9.96 5.14
CA PHE A 314 -20.60 10.20 5.32
C PHE A 314 -20.10 10.00 6.76
N ASP A 315 -20.97 10.10 7.73
CA ASP A 315 -20.68 9.87 9.15
C ASP A 315 -20.95 8.43 9.60
N THR A 316 -21.13 7.49 8.65
CA THR A 316 -21.29 6.06 8.97
C THR A 316 -20.09 5.54 9.77
N PRO A 317 -20.29 4.70 10.81
CA PRO A 317 -19.18 4.08 11.54
C PRO A 317 -18.32 3.18 10.66
N PHE A 318 -18.95 2.37 9.80
CA PHE A 318 -18.29 1.38 8.95
C PHE A 318 -18.53 1.64 7.47
N LEU A 319 -17.55 1.26 6.64
CA LEU A 319 -17.73 1.02 5.22
C LEU A 319 -17.52 -0.46 4.94
N THR A 320 -18.64 -1.16 4.76
CA THR A 320 -18.68 -2.60 4.45
C THR A 320 -19.24 -2.81 3.04
N PRO A 321 -19.30 -4.04 2.53
CA PRO A 321 -19.94 -4.28 1.24
C PRO A 321 -21.36 -3.71 1.12
N LYS A 322 -22.04 -3.48 2.25
CA LYS A 322 -23.39 -2.89 2.25
C LYS A 322 -23.45 -1.45 1.72
N ASN A 323 -22.45 -0.61 2.02
CA ASN A 323 -22.49 0.83 1.78
C ASN A 323 -21.26 1.41 1.07
N LEU A 324 -20.62 0.65 0.20
CA LEU A 324 -19.43 1.05 -0.57
C LEU A 324 -19.63 2.34 -1.38
N GLU A 325 -20.86 2.67 -1.70
CA GLU A 325 -21.24 3.90 -2.41
C GLU A 325 -20.82 5.17 -1.66
N VAL A 326 -20.69 5.10 -0.34
CA VAL A 326 -20.21 6.23 0.49
C VAL A 326 -18.76 6.56 0.15
N LEU A 327 -17.88 5.54 0.03
CA LEU A 327 -16.49 5.76 -0.39
C LEU A 327 -16.43 6.29 -1.82
N ASN A 328 -17.25 5.73 -2.73
CA ASN A 328 -17.31 6.21 -4.11
C ASN A 328 -17.76 7.68 -4.19
N ALA A 329 -18.73 8.08 -3.37
CA ALA A 329 -19.16 9.47 -3.28
C ALA A 329 -18.06 10.37 -2.66
N TRP A 330 -17.32 9.87 -1.69
CA TRP A 330 -16.22 10.62 -1.06
C TRP A 330 -15.10 10.94 -2.04
N VAL A 331 -14.66 9.99 -2.88
CA VAL A 331 -13.62 10.26 -3.88
C VAL A 331 -14.08 11.21 -5.00
N GLU A 332 -15.39 11.41 -5.15
CA GLU A 332 -15.97 12.35 -6.11
C GLU A 332 -16.10 13.79 -5.58
N LEU A 333 -15.85 14.01 -4.30
CA LEU A 333 -15.86 15.36 -3.73
C LEU A 333 -14.80 16.24 -4.42
N PRO A 334 -15.12 17.50 -4.77
CA PRO A 334 -14.19 18.38 -5.49
C PRO A 334 -12.83 18.53 -4.80
N GLU A 335 -12.83 18.55 -3.47
CA GLU A 335 -11.63 18.65 -2.64
C GLU A 335 -10.75 17.41 -2.64
N VAL A 336 -11.29 16.24 -2.94
CA VAL A 336 -10.55 14.97 -2.95
C VAL A 336 -9.91 14.70 -4.31
N ARG A 337 -10.46 15.27 -5.37
CA ARG A 337 -10.01 15.02 -6.74
C ARG A 337 -8.56 15.44 -6.97
N TYR A 338 -7.87 14.66 -7.80
CA TYR A 338 -6.55 15.00 -8.32
C TYR A 338 -6.68 15.54 -9.75
N ARG A 339 -6.26 16.79 -9.98
CA ARG A 339 -6.35 17.45 -11.30
C ARG A 339 -7.75 17.36 -11.94
N GLY A 340 -8.79 17.46 -11.09
CA GLY A 340 -10.20 17.43 -11.51
C GLY A 340 -10.80 16.04 -11.69
N LEU A 341 -10.03 14.96 -11.59
CA LEU A 341 -10.49 13.59 -11.70
C LEU A 341 -10.67 12.94 -10.33
N PRO A 342 -11.72 12.13 -10.10
CA PRO A 342 -11.87 11.35 -8.88
C PRO A 342 -10.66 10.44 -8.66
N ARG A 343 -10.30 10.21 -7.40
CA ARG A 343 -9.28 9.21 -7.07
C ARG A 343 -9.82 7.82 -7.27
N GLU A 344 -8.96 6.90 -7.70
CA GLU A 344 -9.33 5.51 -7.93
C GLU A 344 -9.49 4.77 -6.59
N ILE A 345 -10.39 3.78 -6.59
CA ILE A 345 -10.63 2.86 -5.48
C ILE A 345 -10.17 1.48 -5.90
N HIS A 346 -9.33 0.86 -5.09
CA HIS A 346 -8.88 -0.51 -5.23
C HIS A 346 -9.33 -1.28 -3.99
N PHE A 347 -10.23 -2.22 -4.14
CA PHE A 347 -10.55 -3.16 -3.07
C PHE A 347 -9.48 -4.24 -3.08
N THR A 348 -8.41 -4.01 -2.33
CA THR A 348 -7.20 -4.82 -2.37
C THR A 348 -7.24 -5.99 -1.41
N GLU A 349 -8.23 -6.03 -0.53
CA GLU A 349 -8.46 -7.12 0.39
C GLU A 349 -9.93 -7.11 0.82
N GLN A 350 -10.60 -8.24 0.70
CA GLN A 350 -11.95 -8.43 1.22
C GLN A 350 -12.24 -9.92 1.24
N GLY A 351 -12.57 -10.44 2.40
CA GLY A 351 -12.97 -11.82 2.63
C GLY A 351 -14.30 -11.92 3.37
N LEU A 352 -14.97 -13.02 3.19
CA LEU A 352 -16.23 -13.36 3.85
C LEU A 352 -16.05 -14.68 4.57
N ASN A 353 -16.22 -14.68 5.88
CA ASN A 353 -15.99 -15.86 6.68
C ASN A 353 -17.13 -16.87 6.52
N SER A 354 -16.77 -18.14 6.29
CA SER A 354 -17.68 -19.27 6.47
C SER A 354 -17.44 -19.87 7.87
N PRO A 355 -18.39 -19.80 8.80
CA PRO A 355 -18.18 -20.30 10.17
C PRO A 355 -17.79 -21.79 10.22
N ASP A 356 -18.25 -22.55 9.25
CA ASP A 356 -17.92 -23.96 9.03
C ASP A 356 -18.07 -24.32 7.55
N TYR A 357 -17.83 -25.59 7.18
CA TYR A 357 -18.00 -26.08 5.80
C TYR A 357 -19.36 -26.70 5.51
N SER A 358 -20.39 -26.38 6.30
CA SER A 358 -21.74 -26.77 5.96
C SER A 358 -22.24 -26.09 4.69
N GLU A 359 -23.09 -26.72 3.94
CA GLU A 359 -23.68 -26.16 2.73
C GLU A 359 -24.32 -24.80 2.99
N LYS A 360 -25.02 -24.65 4.12
CA LYS A 360 -25.61 -23.35 4.50
C LYS A 360 -24.57 -22.25 4.68
N SER A 361 -23.49 -22.53 5.41
CA SER A 361 -22.43 -21.54 5.68
C SER A 361 -21.70 -21.14 4.39
N LEU A 362 -21.41 -22.10 3.53
CA LEU A 362 -20.80 -21.86 2.22
C LEU A 362 -21.73 -21.06 1.28
N LEU A 363 -23.05 -21.33 1.30
CA LEU A 363 -24.03 -20.55 0.54
C LEU A 363 -24.14 -19.10 1.05
N ASP A 364 -24.10 -18.88 2.36
CA ASP A 364 -24.09 -17.53 2.94
C ASP A 364 -22.82 -16.76 2.54
N GLN A 365 -21.65 -17.41 2.54
CA GLN A 365 -20.39 -16.84 2.04
C GLN A 365 -20.50 -16.46 0.55
N ALA A 366 -20.97 -17.37 -0.28
CA ALA A 366 -21.16 -17.15 -1.71
C ALA A 366 -22.18 -16.03 -2.00
N ALA A 367 -23.26 -15.96 -1.23
CA ALA A 367 -24.26 -14.90 -1.36
C ALA A 367 -23.68 -13.52 -1.00
N GLY A 368 -22.88 -13.45 0.07
CA GLY A 368 -22.17 -12.21 0.44
C GLY A 368 -21.19 -11.76 -0.66
N MET A 369 -20.46 -12.69 -1.27
CA MET A 369 -19.58 -12.38 -2.40
C MET A 369 -20.36 -11.86 -3.60
N ALA A 370 -21.45 -12.53 -3.98
CA ALA A 370 -22.31 -12.12 -5.08
C ALA A 370 -22.92 -10.73 -4.83
N TYR A 371 -23.38 -10.48 -3.61
CA TYR A 371 -23.89 -9.17 -3.20
C TYR A 371 -22.84 -8.07 -3.35
N THR A 372 -21.62 -8.31 -2.86
CA THR A 372 -20.50 -7.38 -2.98
C THR A 372 -20.17 -7.11 -4.44
N TRP A 373 -20.04 -8.16 -5.25
CA TRP A 373 -19.73 -8.06 -6.67
C TRP A 373 -20.77 -7.25 -7.45
N GLU A 374 -22.06 -7.47 -7.20
CA GLU A 374 -23.14 -6.74 -7.85
C GLU A 374 -23.11 -5.23 -7.60
N LYS A 375 -22.56 -4.80 -6.47
CA LYS A 375 -22.36 -3.38 -6.16
C LYS A 375 -21.10 -2.85 -6.83
N ILE A 376 -19.98 -3.54 -6.68
CA ILE A 376 -18.67 -3.09 -7.18
C ILE A 376 -18.68 -2.90 -8.69
N ARG A 377 -19.25 -3.83 -9.46
CA ARG A 377 -19.28 -3.75 -10.93
C ARG A 377 -20.04 -2.53 -11.48
N LYS A 378 -20.83 -1.85 -10.67
CA LYS A 378 -21.55 -0.62 -11.00
C LYS A 378 -20.80 0.65 -10.62
N MET A 379 -19.71 0.55 -9.86
CA MET A 379 -18.95 1.67 -9.34
C MET A 379 -17.84 2.08 -10.30
N LYS A 380 -17.93 3.29 -10.88
CA LYS A 380 -17.01 3.76 -11.94
C LYS A 380 -15.57 3.98 -11.47
N ASN A 381 -15.39 4.34 -10.18
CA ASN A 381 -14.07 4.67 -9.65
C ASN A 381 -13.31 3.44 -9.14
N VAL A 382 -13.96 2.25 -9.09
CA VAL A 382 -13.33 0.99 -8.69
C VAL A 382 -12.51 0.42 -9.85
N LYS A 383 -11.27 0.00 -9.56
CA LYS A 383 -10.32 -0.53 -10.54
C LYS A 383 -9.95 -1.99 -10.32
N CYS A 384 -10.13 -2.51 -9.12
CA CYS A 384 -9.97 -3.93 -8.82
C CYS A 384 -10.78 -4.32 -7.59
N TYR A 385 -11.02 -5.62 -7.49
CA TYR A 385 -11.59 -6.27 -6.33
C TYR A 385 -10.84 -7.59 -6.09
N TYR A 386 -9.94 -7.59 -5.09
CA TYR A 386 -9.11 -8.73 -4.73
C TYR A 386 -9.73 -9.43 -3.54
N TYR A 387 -10.19 -10.66 -3.78
CA TYR A 387 -10.76 -11.48 -2.73
C TYR A 387 -9.65 -12.06 -1.84
N HIS A 388 -9.81 -11.95 -0.56
CA HIS A 388 -8.90 -12.48 0.46
C HIS A 388 -9.58 -13.66 1.15
N LEU A 389 -9.15 -14.91 0.92
CA LEU A 389 -7.97 -15.26 0.15
C LEU A 389 -8.28 -16.48 -0.75
N TRP A 390 -7.24 -16.99 -1.44
CA TRP A 390 -7.45 -18.14 -2.33
C TRP A 390 -7.76 -19.44 -1.57
N ALA A 391 -7.02 -19.79 -0.50
CA ALA A 391 -7.24 -20.96 0.34
C ALA A 391 -7.22 -20.56 1.81
N ASP A 392 -8.06 -21.19 2.62
CA ASP A 392 -8.07 -20.97 4.06
C ASP A 392 -6.67 -21.14 4.65
N ASP A 393 -6.30 -20.26 5.56
CA ASP A 393 -5.00 -20.24 6.24
C ASP A 393 -5.19 -20.24 7.76
N HIS A 394 -4.44 -21.11 8.45
CA HIS A 394 -4.43 -21.15 9.91
C HIS A 394 -3.91 -19.84 10.55
N GLY A 395 -3.12 -19.05 9.82
CA GLY A 395 -2.66 -17.73 10.23
C GLY A 395 -3.75 -16.67 10.36
N GLU A 396 -4.93 -16.91 9.75
CA GLU A 396 -6.09 -16.01 9.81
C GLU A 396 -6.93 -16.15 11.09
N GLY A 397 -6.35 -16.68 12.17
CA GLY A 397 -7.03 -16.79 13.47
C GLY A 397 -8.23 -17.72 13.52
N GLY A 398 -8.33 -18.68 12.59
CA GLY A 398 -9.42 -19.65 12.49
C GLY A 398 -10.56 -19.20 11.57
N LEU A 399 -10.45 -18.04 10.92
CA LEU A 399 -11.38 -17.61 9.90
C LEU A 399 -11.25 -18.48 8.63
N ARG A 400 -12.38 -18.75 7.99
CA ARG A 400 -12.47 -19.45 6.71
C ARG A 400 -12.91 -18.48 5.64
N LEU A 401 -11.93 -17.71 5.15
CA LEU A 401 -12.14 -16.67 4.15
C LEU A 401 -11.90 -17.17 2.73
N GLY A 402 -11.21 -18.32 2.59
CA GLY A 402 -10.71 -18.84 1.33
C GLY A 402 -11.81 -19.29 0.34
N LEU A 403 -11.45 -19.25 -0.95
CA LEU A 403 -12.21 -19.92 -2.01
C LEU A 403 -11.99 -21.44 -2.01
N ARG A 404 -10.94 -21.89 -1.33
CA ARG A 404 -10.57 -23.27 -1.11
C ARG A 404 -10.48 -23.52 0.40
N LYS A 405 -10.75 -24.75 0.82
CA LYS A 405 -10.59 -25.20 2.21
C LYS A 405 -9.11 -25.24 2.60
N PHE A 406 -8.84 -25.46 3.89
CA PHE A 406 -7.49 -25.72 4.37
C PHE A 406 -6.81 -26.86 3.60
N TRP A 407 -5.51 -26.70 3.32
CA TRP A 407 -4.68 -27.65 2.58
C TRP A 407 -4.57 -29.05 3.24
N ASP A 408 -4.66 -29.06 4.56
CA ASP A 408 -4.60 -30.27 5.39
C ASP A 408 -5.98 -30.85 5.70
N TYR A 409 -7.04 -30.40 5.02
CA TYR A 409 -8.36 -30.94 5.18
C TYR A 409 -8.41 -32.36 4.57
N ALA A 410 -8.52 -33.43 5.45
CA ALA A 410 -8.29 -34.81 5.08
C ALA A 410 -9.23 -35.33 3.97
N ASP A 411 -10.47 -34.82 3.93
CA ASP A 411 -11.50 -35.30 2.99
C ASP A 411 -11.44 -34.57 1.63
N ASP A 412 -10.62 -33.50 1.53
CA ASP A 412 -10.49 -32.69 0.33
C ASP A 412 -9.11 -32.04 0.25
N PRO A 413 -8.07 -32.83 -0.12
CA PRO A 413 -6.68 -32.33 -0.12
C PRO A 413 -6.42 -31.20 -1.13
N LEU A 414 -7.32 -30.96 -2.08
CA LEU A 414 -7.26 -29.83 -3.01
C LEU A 414 -8.08 -28.63 -2.54
N GLY A 415 -8.80 -28.74 -1.43
CA GLY A 415 -9.64 -27.67 -0.88
C GLY A 415 -10.84 -27.28 -1.76
N LYS A 416 -11.27 -28.16 -2.69
CA LYS A 416 -12.31 -27.85 -3.68
C LYS A 416 -13.72 -27.89 -3.11
#